data_90f03c41e0f1dde6ea297fdf1dd50fe3
#
_entry.id   90f03c41e0f1dde6ea297fdf1dd50fe3
#
_cell.length_a   1.000
_cell.length_b   1.000
_cell.length_c   1.000
_cell.angle_alpha   90.00
_cell.angle_beta   90.00
_cell.angle_gamma   90.00
#
_symmetry.space_group_name_H-M   'P 1'
#
loop_
_entity.id
_entity.type
_entity.pdbx_description
1 polymer ?
#
loop_
_entity_poly.entity_id
_entity_poly.type
_entity_poly.pdbx_seq_one_letter_code
_entity_poly.pdbx_strand_id
1 'polypeptide(L)'
;CGFDSIPSDIGVLILQKEAIKRYGKPFNRVRLYARSMKGGLSGGTIASMIKISDYVRSKPELSGLLGNPHALNPDPQIFKGVDEPSLRSVKWDKDMNLWIYPFIMSGINTRIVRRSNALMNFLYGKSFRYSEVSSYSKGIFGYFRSMLMLMSLALLKVGISFKASLWFLKKFILPKPGQGPNRHKRENGFFRLLILGSNKDYKISLSVKGNR
;
A
#
# COMPACT_ATOMS: atom_id res chain seq x y z
N CYS A 1 9.37 -8.89 -5.77
CA CYS A 1 8.63 -7.65 -6.04
C CYS A 1 7.92 -7.83 -7.36
N GLY A 2 6.63 -7.97 -7.38
CA GLY A 2 5.85 -7.98 -8.59
C GLY A 2 5.30 -6.59 -8.91
N PHE A 3 4.34 -6.55 -9.80
CA PHE A 3 3.60 -5.36 -10.16
C PHE A 3 3.12 -4.55 -8.93
N ASP A 4 2.79 -5.18 -7.83
CA ASP A 4 2.17 -4.56 -6.66
C ASP A 4 3.00 -3.42 -6.04
N SER A 5 4.32 -3.57 -5.94
CA SER A 5 5.20 -2.58 -5.31
C SER A 5 5.98 -1.72 -6.30
N ILE A 6 6.18 -2.16 -7.53
CA ILE A 6 6.98 -1.44 -8.54
C ILE A 6 6.39 -0.05 -8.84
N PRO A 7 5.08 0.12 -9.10
CA PRO A 7 4.52 1.43 -9.37
C PRO A 7 4.65 2.40 -8.21
N SER A 8 4.59 1.89 -6.96
CA SER A 8 4.80 2.68 -5.76
C SER A 8 6.25 3.14 -5.65
N ASP A 9 7.19 2.22 -5.76
CA ASP A 9 8.61 2.48 -5.53
C ASP A 9 9.21 3.37 -6.61
N ILE A 10 9.03 3.01 -7.89
CA ILE A 10 9.51 3.81 -9.02
C ILE A 10 8.78 5.16 -9.10
N GLY A 11 7.48 5.18 -8.83
CA GLY A 11 6.70 6.43 -8.81
C GLY A 11 7.22 7.42 -7.77
N VAL A 12 7.55 6.94 -6.57
CA VAL A 12 8.16 7.78 -5.52
C VAL A 12 9.56 8.24 -5.95
N LEU A 13 10.37 7.37 -6.53
CA LEU A 13 11.71 7.74 -7.02
C LEU A 13 11.64 8.86 -8.06
N ILE A 14 10.75 8.74 -9.05
CA ILE A 14 10.56 9.77 -10.08
C ILE A 14 10.11 11.08 -9.46
N LEU A 15 9.12 11.04 -8.57
CA LEU A 15 8.62 12.23 -7.88
C LEU A 15 9.73 12.93 -7.07
N GLN A 16 10.54 12.18 -6.34
CA GLN A 16 11.63 12.71 -5.52
C GLN A 16 12.76 13.28 -6.36
N LYS A 17 13.14 12.63 -7.45
CA LYS A 17 14.11 13.17 -8.41
C LYS A 17 13.62 14.50 -9.02
N GLU A 18 12.33 14.58 -9.37
CA GLU A 18 11.75 15.81 -9.89
C GLU A 18 11.71 16.93 -8.83
N ALA A 19 11.44 16.58 -7.57
CA ALA A 19 11.51 17.54 -6.46
C ALA A 19 12.92 18.10 -6.27
N ILE A 20 13.93 17.22 -6.27
CA ILE A 20 15.34 17.62 -6.15
C ILE A 20 15.74 18.51 -7.32
N LYS A 21 15.34 18.15 -8.55
CA LYS A 21 15.64 18.94 -9.76
C LYS A 21 15.02 20.35 -9.69
N ARG A 22 13.76 20.46 -9.24
CA ARG A 22 13.04 21.77 -9.22
C ARG A 22 13.36 22.62 -8.02
N TYR A 23 13.55 22.00 -6.85
CA TYR A 23 13.59 22.71 -5.57
C TYR A 23 14.89 22.49 -4.80
N GLY A 24 15.86 21.74 -5.35
CA GLY A 24 17.13 21.43 -4.70
C GLY A 24 17.02 20.47 -3.50
N LYS A 25 15.82 19.99 -3.16
CA LYS A 25 15.57 19.14 -2.00
C LYS A 25 14.39 18.18 -2.23
N PRO A 26 14.43 16.97 -1.62
CA PRO A 26 13.34 16.01 -1.72
C PRO A 26 12.12 16.46 -0.90
N PHE A 27 10.97 15.84 -1.15
CA PHE A 27 9.80 15.99 -0.31
C PHE A 27 9.93 15.17 0.97
N ASN A 28 9.66 15.79 2.11
CA ASN A 28 9.65 15.11 3.41
C ASN A 28 8.42 14.22 3.58
N ARG A 29 7.32 14.52 2.89
CA ARG A 29 6.07 13.76 2.94
C ARG A 29 5.61 13.39 1.55
N VAL A 30 5.39 12.09 1.34
CA VAL A 30 4.81 11.56 0.10
C VAL A 30 3.66 10.63 0.46
N ARG A 31 2.53 10.80 -0.21
CA ARG A 31 1.36 9.93 -0.07
C ARG A 31 0.89 9.43 -1.42
N LEU A 32 0.69 8.12 -1.52
CA LEU A 32 0.08 7.49 -2.67
C LEU A 32 -1.42 7.29 -2.43
N TYR A 33 -2.21 7.66 -3.40
CA TYR A 33 -3.65 7.45 -3.46
C TYR A 33 -3.98 6.43 -4.55
N ALA A 34 -4.44 5.25 -4.17
CA ALA A 34 -5.02 4.27 -5.09
C ALA A 34 -6.45 4.74 -5.44
N ARG A 35 -6.57 5.41 -6.62
CA ARG A 35 -7.80 6.07 -7.07
C ARG A 35 -8.79 5.09 -7.67
N SER A 36 -8.32 4.19 -8.49
CA SER A 36 -9.14 3.15 -9.10
C SER A 36 -8.27 1.98 -9.53
N MET A 37 -8.78 0.78 -9.28
CA MET A 37 -8.13 -0.46 -9.67
C MET A 37 -9.20 -1.45 -10.11
N LYS A 38 -8.96 -2.14 -11.24
CA LYS A 38 -9.79 -3.22 -11.75
C LYS A 38 -8.92 -4.42 -12.08
N GLY A 39 -9.30 -5.61 -11.61
CA GLY A 39 -8.54 -6.83 -11.90
C GLY A 39 -8.48 -7.84 -10.75
N GLY A 40 -8.78 -7.40 -9.52
CA GLY A 40 -8.79 -8.27 -8.33
C GLY A 40 -7.40 -8.69 -7.84
N LEU A 41 -7.36 -9.35 -6.70
CA LEU A 41 -6.14 -9.94 -6.14
C LEU A 41 -5.86 -11.29 -6.83
N SER A 42 -4.59 -11.57 -7.08
CA SER A 42 -4.19 -12.90 -7.60
C SER A 42 -4.23 -13.96 -6.50
N GLY A 43 -4.43 -15.22 -6.88
CA GLY A 43 -4.34 -16.34 -5.93
C GLY A 43 -2.99 -16.43 -5.24
N GLY A 44 -1.90 -15.98 -5.90
CA GLY A 44 -0.56 -15.90 -5.32
C GLY A 44 -0.47 -14.87 -4.19
N THR A 45 -1.04 -13.68 -4.38
CA THR A 45 -1.10 -12.63 -3.33
C THR A 45 -1.86 -13.14 -2.11
N ILE A 46 -3.01 -13.77 -2.32
CA ILE A 46 -3.82 -14.33 -1.24
C ILE A 46 -3.09 -15.47 -0.53
N ALA A 47 -2.47 -16.38 -1.28
CA ALA A 47 -1.70 -17.48 -0.71
C ALA A 47 -0.53 -16.97 0.15
N SER A 48 0.15 -15.91 -0.29
CA SER A 48 1.22 -15.27 0.47
C SER A 48 0.71 -14.64 1.78
N MET A 49 -0.44 -13.94 1.74
CA MET A 49 -1.06 -13.38 2.94
C MET A 49 -1.43 -14.46 3.95
N ILE A 50 -1.99 -15.58 3.48
CA ILE A 50 -2.36 -16.71 4.35
C ILE A 50 -1.10 -17.34 4.96
N LYS A 51 -0.07 -17.62 4.14
CA LYS A 51 1.19 -18.18 4.64
C LYS A 51 1.85 -17.28 5.69
N ILE A 52 1.90 -15.97 5.48
CA ILE A 52 2.43 -15.02 6.45
C ILE A 52 1.61 -15.07 7.75
N SER A 53 0.28 -15.10 7.65
CA SER A 53 -0.60 -15.21 8.81
C SER A 53 -0.37 -16.51 9.60
N ASP A 54 -0.25 -17.65 8.90
CA ASP A 54 0.01 -18.94 9.53
C ASP A 54 1.42 -18.98 10.15
N TYR A 55 2.42 -18.40 9.48
CA TYR A 55 3.80 -18.35 9.97
C TYR A 55 3.93 -17.51 11.25
N VAL A 56 3.28 -16.35 11.32
CA VAL A 56 3.26 -15.52 12.52
C VAL A 56 2.50 -16.18 13.66
N ARG A 57 1.43 -16.93 13.34
CA ARG A 57 0.70 -17.70 14.35
C ARG A 57 1.53 -18.82 14.95
N SER A 58 2.40 -19.46 14.15
CA SER A 58 3.32 -20.52 14.61
C SER A 58 4.54 -19.97 15.34
N LYS A 59 4.92 -18.71 15.08
CA LYS A 59 6.09 -18.04 15.62
C LYS A 59 5.74 -16.62 16.11
N PRO A 60 5.13 -16.49 17.31
CA PRO A 60 4.67 -15.19 17.83
C PRO A 60 5.77 -14.13 17.95
N GLU A 61 7.03 -14.55 18.16
CA GLU A 61 8.21 -13.68 18.21
C GLU A 61 8.41 -12.85 16.93
N LEU A 62 7.89 -13.34 15.79
CA LEU A 62 7.97 -12.62 14.52
C LEU A 62 6.93 -11.50 14.37
N SER A 63 5.97 -11.43 15.28
CA SER A 63 4.93 -10.38 15.26
C SER A 63 5.55 -8.98 15.38
N GLY A 64 6.60 -8.83 16.19
CA GLY A 64 7.38 -7.59 16.31
C GLY A 64 8.02 -7.18 14.99
N LEU A 65 8.55 -8.14 14.22
CA LEU A 65 9.12 -7.88 12.89
C LEU A 65 8.06 -7.38 11.89
N LEU A 66 6.87 -7.98 11.91
CA LEU A 66 5.76 -7.51 11.08
C LEU A 66 5.21 -6.16 11.54
N GLY A 67 5.36 -5.81 12.80
CA GLY A 67 5.01 -4.50 13.35
C GLY A 67 6.02 -3.41 12.95
N ASN A 68 7.27 -3.77 12.64
CA ASN A 68 8.32 -2.81 12.31
C ASN A 68 8.18 -2.30 10.86
N PRO A 69 7.94 -1.00 10.64
CA PRO A 69 7.82 -0.42 9.31
C PRO A 69 9.15 -0.40 8.53
N HIS A 70 10.28 -0.57 9.22
CA HIS A 70 11.64 -0.61 8.66
C HIS A 70 12.23 -2.02 8.61
N ALA A 71 11.44 -3.07 8.82
CA ALA A 71 11.89 -4.46 8.89
C ALA A 71 12.68 -4.94 7.65
N LEU A 72 12.49 -4.30 6.51
CA LEU A 72 13.20 -4.63 5.26
C LEU A 72 14.45 -3.77 5.01
N ASN A 73 14.76 -2.81 5.87
CA ASN A 73 15.99 -2.02 5.72
C ASN A 73 17.22 -2.89 5.97
N PRO A 74 18.38 -2.56 5.37
CA PRO A 74 19.63 -3.31 5.58
C PRO A 74 20.00 -3.45 7.05
N ASP A 75 19.74 -2.42 7.85
CA ASP A 75 19.86 -2.46 9.30
C ASP A 75 18.63 -1.87 9.96
N PRO A 76 17.62 -2.71 10.29
CA PRO A 76 16.38 -2.26 10.90
C PRO A 76 16.53 -1.74 12.33
N GLN A 77 17.66 -2.04 13.01
CA GLN A 77 17.90 -1.65 14.41
C GLN A 77 18.57 -0.28 14.51
N ILE A 78 19.49 0.03 13.60
CA ILE A 78 20.25 1.28 13.60
C ILE A 78 19.35 2.45 13.12
N PHE A 79 18.50 2.22 12.13
CA PHE A 79 17.69 3.29 11.58
C PHE A 79 16.20 3.11 11.90
N LYS A 80 15.76 3.83 12.91
CA LYS A 80 14.35 3.92 13.32
C LYS A 80 13.61 5.09 12.71
N GLY A 81 13.97 5.65 11.59
CA GLY A 81 13.39 6.79 10.90
C GLY A 81 12.03 7.33 11.39
N VAL A 82 11.56 8.40 10.86
CA VAL A 82 10.22 8.93 11.19
C VAL A 82 9.17 7.97 10.66
N ASP A 83 8.34 7.45 11.55
CA ASP A 83 7.26 6.54 11.18
C ASP A 83 5.96 7.30 10.91
N GLU A 84 5.28 6.97 9.81
CA GLU A 84 3.91 7.39 9.56
C GLU A 84 3.01 6.16 9.73
N PRO A 85 2.14 6.15 10.76
CA PRO A 85 1.30 5.00 11.02
C PRO A 85 0.33 4.75 9.86
N SER A 86 0.12 3.49 9.53
CA SER A 86 -0.85 3.09 8.51
C SER A 86 -2.25 3.54 8.90
N LEU A 87 -3.00 4.05 7.93
CA LEU A 87 -4.39 4.43 8.12
C LEU A 87 -5.21 3.21 8.54
N ARG A 88 -6.06 3.35 9.59
CA ARG A 88 -6.91 2.26 10.12
C ARG A 88 -8.41 2.53 10.02
N SER A 89 -8.79 3.73 9.63
CA SER A 89 -10.18 4.18 9.57
C SER A 89 -10.44 4.98 8.30
N VAL A 90 -11.70 5.24 7.98
CA VAL A 90 -12.07 6.23 6.96
C VAL A 90 -11.80 7.62 7.50
N LYS A 91 -11.15 8.45 6.69
CA LYS A 91 -10.86 9.85 7.01
C LYS A 91 -11.08 10.77 5.82
N TRP A 92 -11.39 12.02 6.09
CA TRP A 92 -11.38 13.06 5.08
C TRP A 92 -9.95 13.57 4.87
N ASP A 93 -9.48 13.54 3.65
CA ASP A 93 -8.18 14.09 3.26
C ASP A 93 -8.39 15.50 2.69
N LYS A 94 -7.88 16.50 3.42
CA LYS A 94 -8.00 17.91 3.05
C LYS A 94 -7.11 18.30 1.87
N ASP A 95 -5.98 17.61 1.68
CA ASP A 95 -5.04 17.92 0.60
C ASP A 95 -5.61 17.62 -0.78
N MET A 96 -6.44 16.58 -0.88
CA MET A 96 -7.02 16.11 -2.13
C MET A 96 -8.55 16.26 -2.21
N ASN A 97 -9.20 16.68 -1.11
CA ASN A 97 -10.66 16.72 -0.99
C ASN A 97 -11.32 15.38 -1.34
N LEU A 98 -10.85 14.31 -0.68
CA LEU A 98 -11.28 12.93 -0.90
C LEU A 98 -11.53 12.20 0.42
N TRP A 99 -12.40 11.21 0.39
CA TRP A 99 -12.49 10.21 1.44
C TRP A 99 -11.40 9.17 1.23
N ILE A 100 -10.57 8.96 2.24
CA ILE A 100 -9.48 7.97 2.23
C ILE A 100 -9.75 6.84 3.21
N TYR A 101 -9.32 5.64 2.83
CA TYR A 101 -9.41 4.43 3.64
C TYR A 101 -8.16 3.56 3.45
N PRO A 102 -7.92 2.55 4.30
CA PRO A 102 -6.74 1.70 4.22
C PRO A 102 -6.57 1.07 2.84
N PHE A 103 -5.35 1.11 2.31
CA PHE A 103 -4.99 0.38 1.09
C PHE A 103 -4.39 -0.97 1.47
N ILE A 104 -4.91 -2.06 0.89
CA ILE A 104 -4.56 -3.43 1.27
C ILE A 104 -3.06 -3.74 1.10
N MET A 105 -2.40 -3.14 0.09
CA MET A 105 -0.98 -3.36 -0.20
C MET A 105 -0.05 -2.41 0.57
N SER A 106 -0.57 -1.43 1.29
CA SER A 106 0.24 -0.42 1.98
C SER A 106 1.26 -1.02 2.96
N GLY A 107 0.89 -2.13 3.62
CA GLY A 107 1.76 -2.82 4.56
C GLY A 107 3.06 -3.36 3.93
N ILE A 108 3.02 -3.75 2.66
CA ILE A 108 4.19 -4.26 1.92
C ILE A 108 4.89 -3.12 1.20
N ASN A 109 4.14 -2.35 0.41
CA ASN A 109 4.70 -1.31 -0.46
C ASN A 109 5.47 -0.24 0.32
N THR A 110 4.93 0.20 1.45
CA THR A 110 5.59 1.23 2.27
C THR A 110 6.95 0.77 2.81
N ARG A 111 7.10 -0.53 3.13
CA ARG A 111 8.38 -1.10 3.55
C ARG A 111 9.37 -1.15 2.41
N ILE A 112 8.93 -1.47 1.19
CA ILE A 112 9.78 -1.50 0.00
C ILE A 112 10.30 -0.11 -0.31
N VAL A 113 9.44 0.91 -0.34
CA VAL A 113 9.85 2.30 -0.57
C VAL A 113 10.84 2.79 0.49
N ARG A 114 10.63 2.44 1.77
CA ARG A 114 11.59 2.78 2.84
C ARG A 114 12.92 2.05 2.67
N ARG A 115 12.89 0.77 2.26
CA ARG A 115 14.10 0.02 1.93
C ARG A 115 14.86 0.66 0.78
N SER A 116 14.18 1.05 -0.30
CA SER A 116 14.79 1.73 -1.44
C SER A 116 15.46 3.04 -1.02
N ASN A 117 14.81 3.84 -0.17
CA ASN A 117 15.41 5.04 0.40
C ASN A 117 16.69 4.73 1.19
N ALA A 118 16.67 3.70 2.03
CA ALA A 118 17.84 3.29 2.82
C ALA A 118 18.99 2.80 1.92
N LEU A 119 18.70 2.01 0.89
CA LEU A 119 19.71 1.52 -0.07
C LEU A 119 20.30 2.64 -0.93
N MET A 120 19.60 3.73 -1.14
CA MET A 120 20.06 4.94 -1.83
C MET A 120 20.69 5.97 -0.87
N ASN A 121 21.25 5.53 0.25
CA ASN A 121 21.84 6.41 1.27
C ASN A 121 20.91 7.55 1.70
N PHE A 122 19.61 7.23 1.86
CA PHE A 122 18.59 8.19 2.27
C PHE A 122 18.43 9.40 1.32
N LEU A 123 18.42 9.14 0.02
CA LEU A 123 18.21 10.15 -1.02
C LEU A 123 16.95 11.00 -0.76
N TYR A 124 15.89 10.42 -0.16
CA TYR A 124 14.65 11.12 0.20
C TYR A 124 14.73 11.81 1.57
N GLY A 125 15.89 11.73 2.24
CA GLY A 125 16.11 12.23 3.59
C GLY A 125 15.77 11.23 4.69
N LYS A 126 16.38 11.42 5.85
CA LYS A 126 16.15 10.59 7.06
C LYS A 126 14.79 10.86 7.70
N SER A 127 14.21 12.04 7.49
CA SER A 127 12.87 12.43 7.97
C SER A 127 11.74 12.10 6.98
N PHE A 128 12.03 11.34 5.94
CA PHE A 128 11.06 10.97 4.91
C PHE A 128 9.89 10.17 5.47
N ARG A 129 8.67 10.62 5.18
CA ARG A 129 7.40 10.00 5.56
C ARG A 129 6.67 9.52 4.31
N TYR A 130 6.32 8.26 4.31
CA TYR A 130 5.58 7.66 3.20
C TYR A 130 4.37 6.89 3.67
N SER A 131 3.23 7.14 3.04
CA SER A 131 1.98 6.42 3.29
C SER A 131 1.22 6.12 2.00
N GLU A 132 0.43 5.05 2.04
CA GLU A 132 -0.46 4.66 0.94
C GLU A 132 -1.88 4.53 1.45
N VAL A 133 -2.82 5.06 0.68
CA VAL A 133 -4.25 5.02 0.99
C VAL A 133 -5.06 4.72 -0.28
N SER A 134 -6.22 4.13 -0.12
CA SER A 134 -7.24 4.10 -1.16
C SER A 134 -8.16 5.30 -1.01
N SER A 135 -8.81 5.72 -2.09
CA SER A 135 -9.66 6.92 -2.05
C SER A 135 -10.92 6.80 -2.91
N TYR A 136 -11.98 7.45 -2.44
CA TYR A 136 -13.19 7.73 -3.21
C TYR A 136 -13.45 9.23 -3.29
N SER A 137 -14.33 9.63 -4.20
CA SER A 137 -14.71 11.02 -4.44
C SER A 137 -15.31 11.69 -3.19
N LYS A 138 -15.35 13.00 -3.20
CA LYS A 138 -16.05 13.80 -2.19
C LYS A 138 -17.56 13.44 -2.11
N GLY A 139 -18.20 13.84 -1.03
CA GLY A 139 -19.63 13.68 -0.80
C GLY A 139 -19.98 12.43 -0.01
N ILE A 140 -21.26 12.33 0.32
CA ILE A 140 -21.78 11.30 1.22
C ILE A 140 -21.63 9.88 0.63
N PHE A 141 -21.82 9.73 -0.68
CA PHE A 141 -21.64 8.44 -1.36
C PHE A 141 -20.18 7.96 -1.31
N GLY A 142 -19.21 8.89 -1.42
CA GLY A 142 -17.80 8.55 -1.26
C GLY A 142 -17.49 8.05 0.14
N TYR A 143 -18.08 8.65 1.16
CA TYR A 143 -17.96 8.20 2.55
C TYR A 143 -18.51 6.78 2.74
N PHE A 144 -19.75 6.53 2.33
CA PHE A 144 -20.37 5.21 2.46
C PHE A 144 -19.61 4.12 1.70
N ARG A 145 -19.14 4.41 0.47
CA ARG A 145 -18.29 3.47 -0.29
C ARG A 145 -16.98 3.18 0.43
N SER A 146 -16.34 4.20 1.01
CA SER A 146 -15.10 4.03 1.80
C SER A 146 -15.34 3.16 3.04
N MET A 147 -16.48 3.37 3.71
CA MET A 147 -16.88 2.58 4.88
C MET A 147 -17.17 1.11 4.50
N LEU A 148 -17.88 0.88 3.41
CA LEU A 148 -18.17 -0.47 2.91
C LEU A 148 -16.86 -1.22 2.57
N MET A 149 -15.91 -0.54 1.93
CA MET A 149 -14.61 -1.12 1.63
C MET A 149 -13.79 -1.40 2.88
N LEU A 150 -13.80 -0.51 3.87
CA LEU A 150 -13.16 -0.75 5.16
C LEU A 150 -13.74 -1.98 5.86
N MET A 151 -15.08 -2.11 5.88
CA MET A 151 -15.76 -3.28 6.46
C MET A 151 -15.40 -4.57 5.71
N SER A 152 -15.36 -4.56 4.38
CA SER A 152 -14.98 -5.74 3.60
C SER A 152 -13.53 -6.16 3.83
N LEU A 153 -12.60 -5.22 3.98
CA LEU A 153 -11.20 -5.50 4.35
C LEU A 153 -11.11 -6.09 5.78
N ALA A 154 -11.89 -5.56 6.71
CA ALA A 154 -11.94 -6.08 8.09
C ALA A 154 -12.51 -7.50 8.13
N LEU A 155 -13.59 -7.76 7.41
CA LEU A 155 -14.19 -9.10 7.28
C LEU A 155 -13.23 -10.09 6.62
N LEU A 156 -12.51 -9.69 5.58
CA LEU A 156 -11.50 -10.52 4.95
C LEU A 156 -10.37 -10.87 5.95
N LYS A 157 -9.88 -9.89 6.70
CA LYS A 157 -8.86 -10.08 7.73
C LYS A 157 -9.32 -11.06 8.80
N VAL A 158 -10.53 -10.88 9.33
CA VAL A 158 -11.14 -11.78 10.31
C VAL A 158 -11.31 -13.17 9.71
N GLY A 159 -11.84 -13.26 8.48
CA GLY A 159 -12.04 -14.53 7.79
C GLY A 159 -10.75 -15.33 7.58
N ILE A 160 -9.62 -14.66 7.33
CA ILE A 160 -8.31 -15.32 7.22
C ILE A 160 -7.78 -15.75 8.60
N SER A 161 -8.20 -15.08 9.68
CA SER A 161 -7.66 -15.33 11.02
C SER A 161 -8.18 -16.62 11.68
N PHE A 162 -9.35 -17.13 11.29
CA PHE A 162 -9.94 -18.34 11.86
C PHE A 162 -9.88 -19.51 10.87
N LYS A 163 -9.51 -20.72 11.34
CA LYS A 163 -9.35 -21.92 10.49
C LYS A 163 -10.64 -22.29 9.74
N ALA A 164 -11.78 -22.25 10.40
CA ALA A 164 -13.07 -22.63 9.81
C ALA A 164 -13.51 -21.65 8.70
N SER A 165 -13.43 -20.34 8.96
CA SER A 165 -13.75 -19.31 7.96
C SER A 165 -12.74 -19.29 6.82
N LEU A 166 -11.45 -19.52 7.10
CA LEU A 166 -10.43 -19.65 6.08
C LEU A 166 -10.68 -20.85 5.14
N TRP A 167 -11.11 -22.00 5.70
CA TRP A 167 -11.50 -23.16 4.89
C TRP A 167 -12.66 -22.81 3.93
N PHE A 168 -13.71 -22.15 4.47
CA PHE A 168 -14.84 -21.70 3.66
C PHE A 168 -14.42 -20.71 2.57
N LEU A 169 -13.61 -19.70 2.92
CA LEU A 169 -13.09 -18.73 1.98
C LEU A 169 -12.26 -19.37 0.87
N LYS A 170 -11.35 -20.31 1.20
CA LYS A 170 -10.53 -21.06 0.23
C LYS A 170 -11.38 -21.92 -0.71
N LYS A 171 -12.48 -22.49 -0.20
CA LYS A 171 -13.34 -23.39 -0.99
C LYS A 171 -14.24 -22.65 -1.96
N PHE A 172 -14.80 -21.48 -1.56
CA PHE A 172 -15.90 -20.85 -2.28
C PHE A 172 -15.61 -19.46 -2.84
N ILE A 173 -14.66 -18.72 -2.28
CA ILE A 173 -14.49 -17.28 -2.56
C ILE A 173 -13.12 -16.94 -3.14
N LEU A 174 -12.06 -17.49 -2.56
CA LEU A 174 -10.71 -17.11 -2.90
C LEU A 174 -10.20 -17.87 -4.14
N PRO A 175 -9.47 -17.20 -5.06
CA PRO A 175 -8.84 -17.88 -6.17
C PRO A 175 -7.77 -18.86 -5.65
N LYS A 176 -7.67 -20.03 -6.29
CA LYS A 176 -6.68 -21.06 -5.93
C LYS A 176 -5.25 -20.55 -6.19
N PRO A 177 -4.24 -21.04 -5.43
CA PRO A 177 -2.84 -20.79 -5.74
C PRO A 177 -2.54 -21.11 -7.21
N GLY A 178 -1.83 -20.20 -7.89
CA GLY A 178 -1.56 -20.34 -9.33
C GLY A 178 -2.67 -19.82 -10.25
N GLN A 179 -3.88 -19.58 -9.75
CA GLN A 179 -4.93 -18.93 -10.53
C GLN A 179 -4.76 -17.42 -10.54
N GLY A 180 -4.51 -16.86 -11.71
CA GLY A 180 -4.60 -15.43 -11.98
C GLY A 180 -6.02 -15.01 -12.41
N PRO A 181 -6.26 -13.72 -12.60
CA PRO A 181 -7.49 -13.23 -13.23
C PRO A 181 -7.67 -13.87 -14.61
N ASN A 182 -8.92 -14.18 -14.98
CA ASN A 182 -9.21 -14.72 -16.32
C ASN A 182 -8.79 -13.72 -17.43
N ARG A 183 -8.72 -14.19 -18.69
CA ARG A 183 -8.27 -13.37 -19.83
C ARG A 183 -9.01 -12.03 -19.91
N HIS A 184 -10.33 -12.06 -19.83
CA HIS A 184 -11.16 -10.84 -19.86
C HIS A 184 -10.83 -9.85 -18.74
N LYS A 185 -10.59 -10.31 -17.51
CA LYS A 185 -10.18 -9.46 -16.39
C LYS A 185 -8.76 -8.93 -16.54
N ARG A 186 -7.86 -9.66 -17.21
CA ARG A 186 -6.50 -9.19 -17.51
C ARG A 186 -6.51 -8.11 -18.59
N GLU A 187 -7.23 -8.34 -19.69
CA GLU A 187 -7.30 -7.40 -20.83
C GLU A 187 -8.00 -6.09 -20.46
N ASN A 188 -9.02 -6.14 -19.57
CA ASN A 188 -9.76 -4.97 -19.10
C ASN A 188 -9.31 -4.47 -17.72
N GLY A 189 -8.23 -5.04 -17.19
CA GLY A 189 -7.66 -4.62 -15.91
C GLY A 189 -6.88 -3.32 -16.07
N PHE A 190 -7.03 -2.42 -15.09
CA PHE A 190 -6.26 -1.18 -15.04
C PHE A 190 -6.02 -0.75 -13.60
N PHE A 191 -5.05 0.13 -13.44
CA PHE A 191 -4.85 0.84 -12.19
C PHE A 191 -4.57 2.33 -12.45
N ARG A 192 -4.96 3.15 -11.50
CA ARG A 192 -4.70 4.58 -11.47
C ARG A 192 -4.26 4.96 -10.06
N LEU A 193 -3.01 5.34 -9.97
CA LEU A 193 -2.40 5.80 -8.73
C LEU A 193 -2.07 7.29 -8.89
N LEU A 194 -2.23 8.04 -7.82
CA LEU A 194 -1.78 9.42 -7.72
C LEU A 194 -0.81 9.51 -6.55
N ILE A 195 0.38 10.00 -6.80
CA ILE A 195 1.41 10.19 -5.77
C ILE A 195 1.56 11.69 -5.55
N LEU A 196 1.33 12.14 -4.31
CA LEU A 196 1.46 13.52 -3.90
C LEU A 196 2.68 13.67 -3.00
N GLY A 197 3.65 14.45 -3.44
CA GLY A 197 4.75 14.92 -2.62
C GLY A 197 4.50 16.33 -2.11
N SER A 198 4.80 16.58 -0.85
CA SER A 198 4.61 17.90 -0.25
C SER A 198 5.68 18.24 0.78
N ASN A 199 6.07 19.49 0.78
CA ASN A 199 6.75 20.21 1.85
C ASN A 199 5.87 21.39 2.28
N LYS A 200 6.35 22.24 3.16
CA LYS A 200 5.59 23.43 3.60
C LYS A 200 5.19 24.33 2.41
N ASP A 201 6.10 24.51 1.45
CA ASP A 201 5.99 25.53 0.41
C ASP A 201 5.67 24.95 -0.98
N TYR A 202 5.93 23.65 -1.20
CA TYR A 202 5.85 23.04 -2.52
C TYR A 202 5.04 21.75 -2.49
N LYS A 203 4.28 21.52 -3.57
CA LYS A 203 3.55 20.28 -3.83
C LYS A 203 3.73 19.87 -5.28
N ILE A 204 3.99 18.60 -5.54
CA ILE A 204 3.95 17.99 -6.88
C ILE A 204 3.09 16.75 -6.80
N SER A 205 2.30 16.51 -7.84
CA SER A 205 1.58 15.27 -8.02
C SER A 205 2.05 14.53 -9.26
N LEU A 206 2.19 13.21 -9.14
CA LEU A 206 2.53 12.29 -10.23
C LEU A 206 1.39 11.29 -10.40
N SER A 207 0.89 11.16 -11.63
CA SER A 207 -0.11 10.13 -11.96
C SER A 207 0.57 8.92 -12.59
N VAL A 208 0.39 7.75 -12.00
CA VAL A 208 0.86 6.47 -12.54
C VAL A 208 -0.36 5.68 -12.98
N LYS A 209 -0.40 5.33 -14.27
CA LYS A 209 -1.49 4.56 -14.88
C LYS A 209 -0.91 3.37 -15.62
N GLY A 210 -1.60 2.27 -15.61
CA GLY A 210 -1.23 1.11 -16.40
C GLY A 210 -2.43 0.21 -16.65
N ASN A 211 -2.33 -0.51 -17.76
CA ASN A 211 -3.19 -1.65 -18.06
C ASN A 211 -2.51 -2.91 -17.53
N ARG A 212 -3.29 -3.85 -17.07
CA ARG A 212 -2.77 -5.14 -16.59
C ARG A 212 -2.53 -6.11 -17.73
#